data_ce0c5b05f87efd923ab208cb7fb0419e
#
_entry.id   ce0c5b05f87efd923ab208cb7fb0419e
#
_cell.length_a   1.000
_cell.length_b   1.000
_cell.length_c   1.000
_cell.angle_alpha   90.00
_cell.angle_beta   90.00
_cell.angle_gamma   90.00
#
_symmetry.space_group_name_H-M   'P 1'
#
loop_
_entity.id
_entity.type
_entity.pdbx_description
1 polymer ?
#
loop_
_entity_poly.entity_id
_entity_poly.type
_entity_poly.pdbx_seq_one_letter_code
_entity_poly.pdbx_strand_id
1 'polypeptide(L)'
;QLQQKSVLLAPTGRAAKVFSVYAGHPAFTIHKKIYRQQSFSNELSNFSINDNLATNTLFIVDEASMISNEGLSGSMFGTGRLLDDLVQFVYSGQGCRLLLMGDTAQLPPVGEELSPALFADALKGYGLEVREIDLTQVVRQVQESGILWNATQLRQLIAEDDCYSLPKIKITGFPDIKLVPGTELIEELTNCYDHDGMDETIVVCRSNKRANLYNNGIRAQILWREDELNTGDMLMIAKNNYYWTEKYKEMVRVMCQHLQLDSLQFQRLDDLVKAIGLPKEQLCTHCWDNSSYME
;
A
#
# COMPACT_ATOMS: atom_id res chain seq x y z
N GLN A 1 27.08 13.84 -6.68
CA GLN A 1 25.71 14.15 -6.22
C GLN A 1 25.03 14.94 -7.33
N LEU A 2 24.07 14.31 -7.99
CA LEU A 2 23.24 14.99 -8.97
C LEU A 2 22.35 16.00 -8.21
N GLN A 3 22.53 17.28 -8.44
CA GLN A 3 21.66 18.35 -7.92
C GLN A 3 20.34 18.40 -8.69
N GLN A 4 19.71 17.25 -8.93
CA GLN A 4 18.45 17.18 -9.65
C GLN A 4 17.30 17.16 -8.65
N LYS A 5 16.28 17.99 -8.88
CA LYS A 5 15.04 17.94 -8.10
C LYS A 5 14.40 16.57 -8.29
N SER A 6 13.92 15.96 -7.21
CA SER A 6 13.21 14.68 -7.26
C SER A 6 11.86 14.78 -6.55
N VAL A 7 10.91 13.99 -7.04
CA VAL A 7 9.60 13.76 -6.42
C VAL A 7 9.44 12.27 -6.25
N LEU A 8 9.21 11.84 -4.99
CA LEU A 8 9.06 10.43 -4.64
C LEU A 8 7.58 10.06 -4.62
N LEU A 9 7.24 8.98 -5.30
CA LEU A 9 5.87 8.51 -5.46
C LEU A 9 5.75 7.01 -5.15
N ALA A 10 4.55 6.57 -4.74
CA ALA A 10 4.22 5.17 -4.62
C ALA A 10 2.72 4.94 -4.90
N PRO A 11 2.27 3.73 -5.26
CA PRO A 11 0.86 3.44 -5.54
C PRO A 11 -0.03 3.56 -4.30
N THR A 12 0.48 3.21 -3.12
CA THR A 12 -0.28 3.17 -1.87
C THR A 12 0.28 4.13 -0.82
N GLY A 13 -0.56 4.53 0.15
CA GLY A 13 -0.14 5.38 1.27
C GLY A 13 0.94 4.73 2.14
N ARG A 14 0.84 3.40 2.37
CA ARG A 14 1.84 2.65 3.13
C ARG A 14 3.20 2.62 2.42
N ALA A 15 3.23 2.30 1.13
CA ALA A 15 4.44 2.32 0.34
C ALA A 15 5.07 3.72 0.31
N ALA A 16 4.27 4.77 0.12
CA ALA A 16 4.75 6.15 0.17
C ALA A 16 5.39 6.52 1.51
N LYS A 17 4.81 6.07 2.64
CA LYS A 17 5.41 6.30 3.97
C LYS A 17 6.75 5.58 4.12
N VAL A 18 6.80 4.30 3.79
CA VAL A 18 8.03 3.50 3.86
C VAL A 18 9.10 4.14 3.00
N PHE A 19 8.76 4.52 1.77
CA PHE A 19 9.67 5.20 0.86
C PHE A 19 10.17 6.54 1.42
N SER A 20 9.28 7.33 2.04
CA SER A 20 9.65 8.59 2.71
C SER A 20 10.66 8.39 3.83
N VAL A 21 10.46 7.36 4.67
CA VAL A 21 11.37 7.03 5.79
C VAL A 21 12.75 6.65 5.28
N TYR A 22 12.83 5.73 4.31
CA TYR A 22 14.12 5.28 3.77
C TYR A 22 14.86 6.35 2.97
N ALA A 23 14.13 7.19 2.24
CA ALA A 23 14.72 8.26 1.45
C ALA A 23 15.11 9.50 2.26
N GLY A 24 14.59 9.66 3.48
CA GLY A 24 14.74 10.88 4.28
C GLY A 24 14.06 12.11 3.66
N HIS A 25 13.14 11.91 2.71
CA HIS A 25 12.41 12.95 1.98
C HIS A 25 10.94 12.58 1.84
N PRO A 26 10.02 13.57 1.79
CA PRO A 26 8.60 13.31 1.62
C PRO A 26 8.30 12.55 0.33
N ALA A 27 7.56 11.45 0.44
CA ALA A 27 6.98 10.72 -0.67
C ALA A 27 5.46 10.81 -0.64
N PHE A 28 4.82 10.78 -1.80
CA PHE A 28 3.37 10.94 -1.94
C PHE A 28 2.77 9.73 -2.67
N THR A 29 1.48 9.51 -2.51
CA THR A 29 0.82 8.58 -3.41
C THR A 29 0.72 9.19 -4.81
N ILE A 30 0.79 8.33 -5.84
CA ILE A 30 0.61 8.76 -7.24
C ILE A 30 -0.67 9.58 -7.34
N HIS A 31 -1.79 9.06 -6.84
CA HIS A 31 -3.10 9.72 -6.90
C HIS A 31 -3.08 11.11 -6.26
N LYS A 32 -2.50 11.28 -5.08
CA LYS A 32 -2.42 12.58 -4.40
C LYS A 32 -1.61 13.60 -5.20
N LYS A 33 -0.61 13.14 -5.98
CA LYS A 33 0.28 14.03 -6.73
C LYS A 33 -0.28 14.44 -8.07
N ILE A 34 -0.87 13.47 -8.82
CA ILE A 34 -1.24 13.71 -10.21
C ILE A 34 -2.68 14.16 -10.42
N TYR A 35 -3.56 13.97 -9.41
CA TYR A 35 -4.96 14.35 -9.54
C TYR A 35 -5.33 15.55 -8.67
N ARG A 36 -6.30 16.33 -9.15
CA ARG A 36 -6.99 17.39 -8.42
C ARG A 36 -8.49 17.21 -8.49
N GLN A 37 -9.19 17.56 -7.44
CA GLN A 37 -10.66 17.57 -7.43
C GLN A 37 -11.21 18.74 -8.25
N GLN A 38 -12.15 18.48 -9.16
CA GLN A 38 -12.68 19.52 -10.06
C GLN A 38 -13.89 20.27 -9.50
N SER A 39 -14.75 19.64 -8.72
CA SER A 39 -15.95 20.28 -8.17
C SER A 39 -16.58 19.49 -7.03
N PHE A 40 -17.21 20.20 -6.10
CA PHE A 40 -18.11 19.66 -5.10
C PHE A 40 -19.55 19.64 -5.66
N SER A 41 -19.93 18.60 -6.39
CA SER A 41 -21.33 18.24 -6.54
C SER A 41 -21.63 17.07 -5.61
N ASN A 42 -22.74 17.13 -4.90
CA ASN A 42 -23.07 16.28 -3.74
C ASN A 42 -23.11 14.76 -3.98
N GLU A 43 -22.79 14.24 -5.17
CA GLU A 43 -22.95 12.81 -5.48
C GLU A 43 -21.76 12.14 -6.16
N LEU A 44 -20.85 12.84 -6.82
CA LEU A 44 -19.67 12.23 -7.47
C LEU A 44 -18.52 13.23 -7.55
N SER A 45 -17.48 13.03 -6.74
CA SER A 45 -16.24 13.79 -6.86
C SER A 45 -15.43 13.28 -8.04
N ASN A 46 -15.41 14.04 -9.14
CA ASN A 46 -14.55 13.74 -10.27
C ASN A 46 -13.18 14.39 -10.09
N PHE A 47 -12.13 13.58 -10.23
CA PHE A 47 -10.73 14.01 -10.15
C PHE A 47 -10.13 14.06 -11.54
N SER A 48 -9.59 15.21 -11.94
CA SER A 48 -8.85 15.37 -13.19
C SER A 48 -7.36 15.37 -12.95
N ILE A 49 -6.59 15.09 -14.01
CA ILE A 49 -5.14 15.23 -13.96
C ILE A 49 -4.80 16.68 -13.67
N ASN A 50 -3.87 16.87 -12.73
CA ASN A 50 -3.39 18.17 -12.32
C ASN A 50 -2.37 18.72 -13.34
N ASP A 51 -2.13 20.04 -13.32
CA ASP A 51 -1.05 20.63 -14.11
C ASP A 51 0.30 20.34 -13.48
N ASN A 52 1.26 19.87 -14.28
CA ASN A 52 2.63 19.66 -13.80
C ASN A 52 3.46 20.92 -14.00
N LEU A 53 3.63 21.67 -12.93
CA LEU A 53 4.47 22.91 -12.92
C LEU A 53 5.95 22.62 -12.64
N ALA A 54 6.35 21.35 -12.52
CA ALA A 54 7.73 20.99 -12.26
C ALA A 54 8.60 21.16 -13.50
N THR A 55 9.85 21.58 -13.28
CA THR A 55 10.86 21.73 -14.33
C THR A 55 12.10 20.94 -13.95
N ASN A 56 12.71 20.25 -14.92
CA ASN A 56 13.95 19.46 -14.76
C ASN A 56 13.90 18.53 -13.53
N THR A 57 12.76 17.88 -13.31
CA THR A 57 12.47 17.07 -12.12
C THR A 57 12.44 15.60 -12.48
N LEU A 58 13.07 14.76 -11.64
CA LEU A 58 12.98 13.31 -11.72
C LEU A 58 11.84 12.82 -10.81
N PHE A 59 10.83 12.23 -11.41
CA PHE A 59 9.78 11.52 -10.69
C PHE A 59 10.21 10.07 -10.47
N ILE A 60 10.27 9.63 -9.22
CA ILE A 60 10.70 8.28 -8.84
C ILE A 60 9.50 7.58 -8.23
N VAL A 61 9.09 6.48 -8.84
CA VAL A 61 7.96 5.66 -8.38
C VAL A 61 8.50 4.33 -7.88
N ASP A 62 8.25 4.04 -6.62
CA ASP A 62 8.51 2.74 -6.00
C ASP A 62 7.25 1.87 -6.04
N GLU A 63 7.40 0.54 -5.94
CA GLU A 63 6.32 -0.45 -6.04
C GLU A 63 5.52 -0.33 -7.35
N ALA A 64 6.18 -0.07 -8.47
CA ALA A 64 5.53 0.10 -9.77
C ALA A 64 4.82 -1.18 -10.28
N SER A 65 5.10 -2.34 -9.68
CA SER A 65 4.39 -3.60 -9.92
C SER A 65 2.88 -3.53 -9.67
N MET A 66 2.42 -2.54 -8.87
CA MET A 66 1.02 -2.33 -8.55
C MET A 66 0.30 -1.33 -9.48
N ILE A 67 0.99 -0.75 -10.46
CA ILE A 67 0.39 0.23 -11.38
C ILE A 67 -0.38 -0.48 -12.48
N SER A 68 -1.70 -0.27 -12.52
CA SER A 68 -2.60 -0.77 -13.56
C SER A 68 -2.71 0.22 -14.73
N ASN A 69 -2.99 -0.35 -15.92
CA ASN A 69 -3.43 0.44 -17.08
C ASN A 69 -4.74 -0.06 -17.68
N GLU A 70 -5.43 -0.99 -17.02
CA GLU A 70 -6.79 -1.33 -17.37
C GLU A 70 -7.75 -0.21 -16.93
N GLY A 71 -8.56 0.28 -17.87
CA GLY A 71 -9.56 1.30 -17.60
C GLY A 71 -10.68 0.73 -16.73
N LEU A 72 -10.75 1.15 -15.48
CA LEU A 72 -11.86 0.83 -14.59
C LEU A 72 -13.10 1.64 -15.02
N SER A 73 -14.11 0.95 -15.54
CA SER A 73 -15.41 1.58 -15.82
C SER A 73 -15.99 2.15 -14.52
N GLY A 74 -16.22 3.47 -14.49
CA GLY A 74 -16.69 4.19 -13.30
C GLY A 74 -15.58 4.71 -12.38
N SER A 75 -14.33 4.75 -12.85
CA SER A 75 -13.24 5.41 -12.10
C SER A 75 -13.58 6.89 -11.86
N MET A 76 -13.40 7.32 -10.62
CA MET A 76 -13.53 8.74 -10.25
C MET A 76 -12.25 9.54 -10.57
N PHE A 77 -11.17 8.88 -11.01
CA PHE A 77 -9.87 9.49 -11.23
C PHE A 77 -9.48 9.48 -12.70
N GLY A 78 -9.21 10.66 -13.26
CA GLY A 78 -8.66 10.86 -14.59
C GLY A 78 -9.32 10.04 -15.68
N THR A 79 -8.52 9.32 -16.47
CA THR A 79 -9.00 8.41 -17.52
C THR A 79 -9.39 7.03 -16.98
N GLY A 80 -9.12 6.74 -15.71
CA GLY A 80 -9.22 5.41 -15.11
C GLY A 80 -8.00 4.51 -15.40
N ARG A 81 -7.02 5.00 -16.16
CA ARG A 81 -5.77 4.32 -16.52
C ARG A 81 -4.61 5.00 -15.82
N LEU A 82 -4.16 4.42 -14.72
CA LEU A 82 -3.19 5.09 -13.85
C LEU A 82 -1.83 5.31 -14.52
N LEU A 83 -1.37 4.37 -15.34
CA LEU A 83 -0.10 4.52 -16.06
C LEU A 83 -0.18 5.62 -17.12
N ASP A 84 -1.25 5.66 -17.93
CA ASP A 84 -1.48 6.70 -18.93
C ASP A 84 -1.49 8.09 -18.27
N ASP A 85 -2.25 8.23 -17.19
CA ASP A 85 -2.38 9.50 -16.46
C ASP A 85 -1.06 9.93 -15.82
N LEU A 86 -0.27 8.99 -15.28
CA LEU A 86 1.05 9.25 -14.71
C LEU A 86 2.04 9.74 -15.78
N VAL A 87 2.10 9.03 -16.91
CA VAL A 87 2.98 9.41 -18.03
C VAL A 87 2.58 10.78 -18.57
N GLN A 88 1.30 11.01 -18.82
CA GLN A 88 0.78 12.29 -19.26
C GLN A 88 1.15 13.42 -18.28
N PHE A 89 0.93 13.21 -16.98
CA PHE A 89 1.28 14.20 -15.96
C PHE A 89 2.78 14.51 -15.95
N VAL A 90 3.65 13.50 -15.89
CA VAL A 90 5.09 13.70 -15.79
C VAL A 90 5.63 14.44 -17.00
N TYR A 91 5.26 14.02 -18.21
CA TYR A 91 5.81 14.57 -19.45
C TYR A 91 5.09 15.84 -19.94
N SER A 92 4.01 16.28 -19.28
CA SER A 92 3.49 17.63 -19.46
C SER A 92 4.40 18.70 -18.81
N GLY A 93 5.26 18.32 -17.87
CA GLY A 93 6.27 19.20 -17.27
C GLY A 93 7.51 19.34 -18.13
N GLN A 94 8.19 20.49 -18.03
CA GLN A 94 9.36 20.80 -18.85
C GLN A 94 10.62 20.07 -18.35
N GLY A 95 11.20 19.20 -19.19
CA GLY A 95 12.46 18.48 -18.88
C GLY A 95 12.30 17.46 -17.74
N CYS A 96 11.07 17.02 -17.46
CA CYS A 96 10.81 16.00 -16.45
C CYS A 96 11.13 14.61 -16.96
N ARG A 97 11.50 13.71 -16.04
CA ARG A 97 11.84 12.32 -16.31
C ARG A 97 11.14 11.42 -15.30
N LEU A 98 10.91 10.16 -15.68
CA LEU A 98 10.26 9.14 -14.86
C LEU A 98 11.23 7.98 -14.63
N LEU A 99 11.35 7.52 -13.38
CA LEU A 99 11.99 6.29 -12.96
C LEU A 99 10.95 5.42 -12.29
N LEU A 100 10.71 4.24 -12.84
CA LEU A 100 9.81 3.24 -12.30
C LEU A 100 10.65 2.11 -11.68
N MET A 101 10.39 1.79 -10.42
CA MET A 101 11.06 0.71 -9.69
C MET A 101 10.00 -0.26 -9.18
N GLY A 102 10.23 -1.56 -9.35
CA GLY A 102 9.31 -2.59 -8.91
C GLY A 102 9.88 -3.98 -9.12
N ASP A 103 9.12 -4.96 -8.76
CA ASP A 103 9.50 -6.37 -8.82
C ASP A 103 8.39 -7.17 -9.51
N THR A 104 8.69 -7.76 -10.66
CA THR A 104 7.75 -8.55 -11.46
C THR A 104 7.31 -9.86 -10.79
N ALA A 105 8.03 -10.32 -9.74
CA ALA A 105 7.64 -11.47 -8.94
C ALA A 105 6.73 -11.11 -7.76
N GLN A 106 6.47 -9.80 -7.53
CA GLN A 106 5.47 -9.35 -6.56
C GLN A 106 4.06 -9.34 -7.16
N LEU A 107 3.05 -9.10 -6.31
CA LEU A 107 1.66 -9.10 -6.74
C LEU A 107 1.41 -8.04 -7.83
N PRO A 108 0.83 -8.45 -8.96
CA PRO A 108 0.44 -7.53 -10.02
C PRO A 108 -0.79 -6.71 -9.63
N PRO A 109 -1.18 -5.72 -10.45
CA PRO A 109 -2.44 -5.01 -10.27
C PRO A 109 -3.63 -5.96 -10.36
N VAL A 110 -4.74 -5.58 -9.71
CA VAL A 110 -5.97 -6.38 -9.75
C VAL A 110 -6.51 -6.46 -11.18
N GLY A 111 -6.66 -7.67 -11.68
CA GLY A 111 -7.18 -7.93 -13.04
C GLY A 111 -6.11 -8.04 -14.13
N GLU A 112 -4.86 -7.70 -13.83
CA GLU A 112 -3.73 -7.83 -14.74
C GLU A 112 -2.78 -8.94 -14.26
N GLU A 113 -2.14 -9.65 -15.18
CA GLU A 113 -1.13 -10.67 -14.83
C GLU A 113 0.21 -10.04 -14.47
N LEU A 114 0.53 -8.91 -15.09
CA LEU A 114 1.76 -8.14 -14.88
C LEU A 114 1.48 -6.65 -15.04
N SER A 115 2.20 -5.80 -14.29
CA SER A 115 2.08 -4.35 -14.44
C SER A 115 2.76 -3.86 -15.71
N PRO A 116 2.06 -3.16 -16.61
CA PRO A 116 2.68 -2.59 -17.82
C PRO A 116 3.75 -1.53 -17.51
N ALA A 117 3.77 -0.99 -16.29
CA ALA A 117 4.76 -0.01 -15.85
C ALA A 117 6.18 -0.58 -15.74
N LEU A 118 6.34 -1.90 -15.69
CA LEU A 118 7.65 -2.58 -15.59
C LEU A 118 8.14 -3.16 -16.92
N PHE A 119 7.46 -2.88 -18.04
CA PHE A 119 7.86 -3.38 -19.34
C PHE A 119 8.29 -2.23 -20.27
N ALA A 120 9.53 -2.31 -20.75
CA ALA A 120 10.10 -1.30 -21.64
C ALA A 120 9.24 -1.09 -22.89
N ASP A 121 8.68 -2.16 -23.48
CA ASP A 121 7.91 -2.06 -24.72
C ASP A 121 6.54 -1.36 -24.51
N ALA A 122 5.90 -1.55 -23.36
CA ALA A 122 4.70 -0.80 -23.01
C ALA A 122 5.00 0.70 -22.88
N LEU A 123 6.13 1.04 -22.27
CA LEU A 123 6.56 2.44 -22.09
C LEU A 123 7.04 3.07 -23.40
N LYS A 124 7.69 2.33 -24.29
CA LYS A 124 8.04 2.79 -25.66
C LYS A 124 6.80 3.13 -26.50
N GLY A 125 5.66 2.46 -26.23
CA GLY A 125 4.37 2.76 -26.85
C GLY A 125 3.90 4.21 -26.66
N TYR A 126 4.38 4.90 -25.62
CA TYR A 126 4.15 6.34 -25.39
C TYR A 126 5.13 7.25 -26.17
N GLY A 127 5.99 6.69 -27.01
CA GLY A 127 7.04 7.46 -27.73
C GLY A 127 8.22 7.86 -26.86
N LEU A 128 8.42 7.20 -25.72
CA LEU A 128 9.50 7.50 -24.78
C LEU A 128 10.77 6.71 -25.11
N GLU A 129 11.94 7.35 -24.87
CA GLU A 129 13.21 6.63 -24.80
C GLU A 129 13.31 5.92 -23.45
N VAL A 130 13.29 4.59 -23.48
CA VAL A 130 13.26 3.76 -22.27
C VAL A 130 14.57 2.99 -22.12
N ARG A 131 15.11 2.99 -20.90
CA ARG A 131 16.23 2.16 -20.47
C ARG A 131 15.78 1.28 -19.32
N GLU A 132 16.00 -0.02 -19.43
CA GLU A 132 15.65 -1.03 -18.44
C GLU A 132 16.93 -1.58 -17.80
N ILE A 133 16.90 -1.82 -16.50
CA ILE A 133 18.00 -2.38 -15.72
C ILE A 133 17.42 -3.35 -14.70
N ASP A 134 17.88 -4.61 -14.76
CA ASP A 134 17.52 -5.64 -13.79
C ASP A 134 18.54 -5.70 -12.66
N LEU A 135 18.05 -5.62 -11.42
CA LEU A 135 18.83 -5.83 -10.21
C LEU A 135 18.63 -7.27 -9.72
N THR A 136 19.56 -8.15 -10.01
CA THR A 136 19.44 -9.59 -9.72
C THR A 136 20.08 -10.00 -8.39
N GLN A 137 20.94 -9.16 -7.80
CA GLN A 137 21.63 -9.49 -6.58
C GLN A 137 20.79 -9.17 -5.34
N VAL A 138 20.52 -10.20 -4.50
CA VAL A 138 19.80 -10.03 -3.23
C VAL A 138 20.79 -9.61 -2.14
N VAL A 139 20.54 -8.44 -1.51
CA VAL A 139 21.45 -7.86 -0.50
C VAL A 139 20.86 -7.91 0.91
N ARG A 140 19.54 -8.05 1.06
CA ARG A 140 18.81 -7.81 2.32
C ARG A 140 18.77 -8.99 3.31
N GLN A 141 19.20 -10.20 2.93
CA GLN A 141 18.96 -11.40 3.75
C GLN A 141 20.22 -12.21 4.01
N VAL A 142 20.22 -12.90 5.15
CA VAL A 142 21.33 -13.78 5.56
C VAL A 142 21.32 -15.04 4.70
N GLN A 143 22.49 -15.54 4.32
CA GLN A 143 22.65 -16.71 3.44
C GLN A 143 21.99 -18.01 3.96
N GLU A 144 21.68 -18.09 5.26
CA GLU A 144 21.07 -19.25 5.90
C GLU A 144 19.53 -19.14 6.05
N SER A 145 18.91 -18.11 5.47
CA SER A 145 17.46 -17.91 5.56
C SER A 145 16.71 -18.88 4.67
N GLY A 146 15.82 -19.65 5.27
CA GLY A 146 14.88 -20.51 4.57
C GLY A 146 13.81 -19.72 3.82
N ILE A 147 13.43 -18.56 4.32
CA ILE A 147 12.54 -17.63 3.63
C ILE A 147 13.15 -17.20 2.30
N LEU A 148 14.41 -16.75 2.31
CA LEU A 148 15.14 -16.37 1.10
C LEU A 148 15.31 -17.54 0.14
N TRP A 149 15.68 -18.71 0.66
CA TRP A 149 15.87 -19.90 -0.16
C TRP A 149 14.58 -20.26 -0.92
N ASN A 150 13.43 -20.34 -0.22
CA ASN A 150 12.15 -20.65 -0.82
C ASN A 150 11.70 -19.55 -1.79
N ALA A 151 11.87 -18.28 -1.44
CA ALA A 151 11.54 -17.16 -2.32
C ALA A 151 12.36 -17.20 -3.63
N THR A 152 13.65 -17.57 -3.53
CA THR A 152 14.53 -17.71 -4.71
C THR A 152 14.06 -18.87 -5.61
N GLN A 153 13.66 -20.01 -5.02
CA GLN A 153 13.10 -21.13 -5.81
C GLN A 153 11.81 -20.72 -6.52
N LEU A 154 10.90 -20.03 -5.83
CA LEU A 154 9.66 -19.53 -6.44
C LEU A 154 9.94 -18.55 -7.59
N ARG A 155 10.90 -17.64 -7.39
CA ARG A 155 11.31 -16.68 -8.42
C ARG A 155 11.91 -17.37 -9.65
N GLN A 156 12.66 -18.46 -9.45
CA GLN A 156 13.19 -19.24 -10.54
C GLN A 156 12.10 -19.93 -11.36
N LEU A 157 11.08 -20.53 -10.70
CA LEU A 157 9.92 -21.11 -11.39
C LEU A 157 9.15 -20.07 -12.20
N ILE A 158 9.00 -18.85 -11.66
CA ILE A 158 8.35 -17.74 -12.39
C ILE A 158 9.19 -17.34 -13.61
N ALA A 159 10.51 -17.27 -13.50
CA ALA A 159 11.40 -16.90 -14.60
C ALA A 159 11.46 -17.97 -15.69
N GLU A 160 11.27 -19.25 -15.35
CA GLU A 160 11.20 -20.39 -16.27
C GLU A 160 9.81 -20.57 -16.89
N ASP A 161 8.83 -19.73 -16.52
CA ASP A 161 7.41 -19.81 -16.94
C ASP A 161 6.78 -21.21 -16.71
N ASP A 162 7.21 -21.86 -15.62
CA ASP A 162 6.68 -23.17 -15.22
C ASP A 162 5.35 -23.01 -14.46
N CYS A 163 4.26 -22.95 -15.23
CA CYS A 163 2.90 -22.89 -14.70
C CYS A 163 2.34 -24.25 -14.26
N TYR A 164 3.05 -25.35 -14.51
CA TYR A 164 2.55 -26.72 -14.27
C TYR A 164 3.09 -27.34 -12.99
N SER A 165 4.25 -26.92 -12.53
CA SER A 165 4.87 -27.45 -11.32
C SER A 165 4.34 -26.77 -10.07
N LEU A 166 3.81 -27.55 -9.12
CA LEU A 166 3.46 -27.02 -7.82
C LEU A 166 4.73 -26.69 -7.04
N PRO A 167 4.87 -25.47 -6.50
CA PRO A 167 6.03 -25.08 -5.74
C PRO A 167 6.16 -25.93 -4.46
N LYS A 168 7.37 -26.43 -4.20
CA LYS A 168 7.68 -27.21 -3.01
C LYS A 168 8.39 -26.32 -2.00
N ILE A 169 7.70 -26.02 -0.90
CA ILE A 169 8.30 -25.23 0.19
C ILE A 169 9.16 -26.15 1.07
N LYS A 170 10.44 -25.84 1.18
CA LYS A 170 11.36 -26.52 2.08
C LYS A 170 11.30 -25.89 3.47
N ILE A 171 10.86 -26.68 4.45
CA ILE A 171 10.64 -26.22 5.82
C ILE A 171 11.79 -26.65 6.73
N THR A 172 12.35 -27.85 6.49
CA THR A 172 13.37 -28.44 7.35
C THR A 172 14.77 -27.88 7.09
N GLY A 173 15.52 -27.67 8.15
CA GLY A 173 16.93 -27.24 8.09
C GLY A 173 17.12 -25.73 8.12
N PHE A 174 16.07 -24.96 8.41
CA PHE A 174 16.12 -23.50 8.54
C PHE A 174 15.58 -23.06 9.90
N PRO A 175 16.27 -22.15 10.61
CA PRO A 175 15.81 -21.67 11.91
C PRO A 175 14.67 -20.66 11.83
N ASP A 176 14.47 -20.03 10.67
CA ASP A 176 13.50 -18.97 10.41
C ASP A 176 12.17 -19.46 9.84
N ILE A 177 11.99 -20.80 9.71
CA ILE A 177 10.73 -21.42 9.24
C ILE A 177 10.30 -22.51 10.20
N LYS A 178 9.07 -22.41 10.68
CA LYS A 178 8.41 -23.42 11.52
C LYS A 178 7.06 -23.83 10.89
N LEU A 179 6.81 -25.14 10.83
CA LEU A 179 5.48 -25.63 10.50
C LEU A 179 4.66 -25.71 11.79
N VAL A 180 3.50 -25.02 11.77
CA VAL A 180 2.57 -25.02 12.90
C VAL A 180 1.32 -25.82 12.51
N PRO A 181 1.03 -26.93 13.21
CA PRO A 181 -0.22 -27.67 13.04
C PRO A 181 -1.42 -26.80 13.43
N GLY A 182 -2.56 -27.01 12.76
CA GLY A 182 -3.77 -26.21 13.04
C GLY A 182 -4.25 -26.30 14.50
N THR A 183 -3.96 -27.38 15.19
CA THR A 183 -4.26 -27.59 16.62
C THR A 183 -3.43 -26.71 17.55
N GLU A 184 -2.23 -26.29 17.13
CA GLU A 184 -1.29 -25.49 17.90
C GLU A 184 -1.31 -24.00 17.47
N LEU A 185 -2.09 -23.66 16.44
CA LEU A 185 -2.05 -22.34 15.82
C LEU A 185 -2.40 -21.22 16.82
N ILE A 186 -3.40 -21.41 17.68
CA ILE A 186 -3.81 -20.39 18.65
C ILE A 186 -2.71 -20.19 19.69
N GLU A 187 -2.08 -21.26 20.18
CA GLU A 187 -0.98 -21.18 21.13
C GLU A 187 0.23 -20.44 20.52
N GLU A 188 0.63 -20.81 19.31
CA GLU A 188 1.76 -20.14 18.63
C GLU A 188 1.46 -18.66 18.32
N LEU A 189 0.24 -18.33 17.91
CA LEU A 189 -0.14 -16.93 17.71
C LEU A 189 -0.13 -16.15 19.04
N THR A 190 -0.61 -16.77 20.14
CA THR A 190 -0.55 -16.17 21.47
C THR A 190 0.91 -15.89 21.86
N ASN A 191 1.79 -16.87 21.68
CA ASN A 191 3.23 -16.71 21.95
C ASN A 191 3.85 -15.57 21.13
N CYS A 192 3.53 -15.46 19.83
CA CYS A 192 4.01 -14.36 18.99
C CYS A 192 3.50 -12.99 19.48
N TYR A 193 2.21 -12.89 19.80
CA TYR A 193 1.64 -11.63 20.30
C TYR A 193 2.18 -11.21 21.67
N ASP A 194 2.49 -12.19 22.54
CA ASP A 194 3.04 -11.94 23.88
C ASP A 194 4.53 -11.61 23.84
N HIS A 195 5.29 -12.28 22.98
CA HIS A 195 6.75 -12.15 22.92
C HIS A 195 7.19 -11.03 21.97
N ASP A 196 6.66 -11.02 20.74
CA ASP A 196 7.10 -10.10 19.68
C ASP A 196 6.20 -8.86 19.62
N GLY A 197 4.95 -8.98 20.04
CA GLY A 197 3.98 -7.91 20.05
C GLY A 197 3.10 -7.85 18.79
N MET A 198 2.05 -7.06 18.89
CA MET A 198 1.05 -6.91 17.81
C MET A 198 1.62 -6.20 16.58
N ASP A 199 2.57 -5.30 16.77
CA ASP A 199 3.15 -4.49 15.70
C ASP A 199 4.19 -5.29 14.87
N GLU A 200 4.76 -6.36 15.45
CA GLU A 200 5.78 -7.20 14.81
C GLU A 200 5.20 -8.54 14.30
N THR A 201 3.93 -8.85 14.63
CA THR A 201 3.27 -10.09 14.23
C THR A 201 2.25 -9.85 13.12
N ILE A 202 2.36 -10.60 12.01
CA ILE A 202 1.42 -10.51 10.89
C ILE A 202 0.93 -11.89 10.46
N VAL A 203 -0.38 -12.01 10.18
CA VAL A 203 -0.99 -13.20 9.59
C VAL A 203 -1.31 -12.93 8.12
N VAL A 204 -0.66 -13.65 7.22
CA VAL A 204 -0.88 -13.51 5.78
C VAL A 204 -1.91 -14.52 5.31
N CYS A 205 -2.98 -14.05 4.68
CA CYS A 205 -4.11 -14.85 4.21
C CYS A 205 -4.33 -14.70 2.70
N ARG A 206 -4.90 -15.74 2.09
CA ARG A 206 -5.23 -15.74 0.65
C ARG A 206 -6.37 -14.77 0.28
N SER A 207 -7.25 -14.43 1.21
CA SER A 207 -8.44 -13.61 0.90
C SER A 207 -8.85 -12.74 2.08
N ASN A 208 -9.52 -11.60 1.80
CA ASN A 208 -10.08 -10.72 2.81
C ASN A 208 -11.07 -11.44 3.73
N LYS A 209 -11.87 -12.37 3.19
CA LYS A 209 -12.79 -13.18 4.01
C LYS A 209 -12.04 -13.99 5.06
N ARG A 210 -10.90 -14.60 4.71
CA ARG A 210 -10.06 -15.34 5.67
C ARG A 210 -9.36 -14.39 6.64
N ALA A 211 -8.84 -13.26 6.16
CA ALA A 211 -8.22 -12.26 7.02
C ALA A 211 -9.20 -11.77 8.10
N ASN A 212 -10.44 -11.46 7.74
CA ASN A 212 -11.47 -11.07 8.69
C ASN A 212 -11.79 -12.20 9.70
N LEU A 213 -11.81 -13.46 9.27
CA LEU A 213 -12.00 -14.59 10.17
C LEU A 213 -10.85 -14.68 11.20
N TYR A 214 -9.60 -14.55 10.76
CA TYR A 214 -8.43 -14.50 11.64
C TYR A 214 -8.46 -13.30 12.57
N ASN A 215 -8.77 -12.11 12.06
CA ASN A 215 -8.88 -10.90 12.88
C ASN A 215 -9.88 -11.07 14.01
N ASN A 216 -11.08 -11.60 13.71
CA ASN A 216 -12.10 -11.86 14.71
C ASN A 216 -11.67 -12.93 15.72
N GLY A 217 -11.04 -14.01 15.26
CA GLY A 217 -10.50 -15.06 16.11
C GLY A 217 -9.40 -14.54 17.04
N ILE A 218 -8.44 -13.79 16.53
CA ILE A 218 -7.37 -13.18 17.32
C ILE A 218 -7.94 -12.19 18.34
N ARG A 219 -8.85 -11.32 17.93
CA ARG A 219 -9.50 -10.37 18.84
C ARG A 219 -10.20 -11.09 20.01
N ALA A 220 -11.00 -12.12 19.70
CA ALA A 220 -11.78 -12.83 20.72
C ALA A 220 -10.94 -13.76 21.60
N GLN A 221 -9.99 -14.52 21.03
CA GLN A 221 -9.32 -15.62 21.74
C GLN A 221 -7.92 -15.25 22.28
N ILE A 222 -7.25 -14.29 21.66
CA ILE A 222 -5.90 -13.88 22.05
C ILE A 222 -5.92 -12.53 22.77
N LEU A 223 -6.64 -11.55 22.19
CA LEU A 223 -6.68 -10.18 22.74
C LEU A 223 -7.83 -9.94 23.71
N TRP A 224 -8.72 -10.93 23.90
CA TRP A 224 -9.88 -10.86 24.81
C TRP A 224 -10.76 -9.64 24.59
N ARG A 225 -11.01 -9.31 23.30
CA ARG A 225 -11.82 -8.17 22.86
C ARG A 225 -13.16 -8.64 22.32
N GLU A 226 -14.23 -8.41 23.06
CA GLU A 226 -15.58 -8.90 22.73
C GLU A 226 -16.42 -7.87 21.98
N ASP A 227 -16.20 -6.58 22.26
CA ASP A 227 -16.94 -5.50 21.59
C ASP A 227 -16.51 -5.36 20.13
N GLU A 228 -17.37 -4.76 19.31
CA GLU A 228 -17.10 -4.48 17.91
C GLU A 228 -15.85 -3.59 17.71
N LEU A 229 -15.67 -2.60 18.64
CA LEU A 229 -14.47 -1.78 18.76
C LEU A 229 -14.02 -1.70 20.22
N ASN A 230 -12.76 -2.01 20.45
CA ASN A 230 -12.13 -1.90 21.76
C ASN A 230 -10.95 -0.94 21.74
N THR A 231 -10.66 -0.40 22.93
CA THR A 231 -9.42 0.38 23.14
C THR A 231 -8.19 -0.44 22.73
N GLY A 232 -7.32 0.17 21.90
CA GLY A 232 -6.11 -0.47 21.38
C GLY A 232 -6.31 -1.29 20.10
N ASP A 233 -7.51 -1.29 19.49
CA ASP A 233 -7.69 -1.89 18.17
C ASP A 233 -6.92 -1.13 17.10
N MET A 234 -6.29 -1.87 16.20
CA MET A 234 -5.68 -1.32 14.98
C MET A 234 -6.75 -1.16 13.91
N LEU A 235 -6.89 0.05 13.40
CA LEU A 235 -7.88 0.36 12.36
C LEU A 235 -7.16 0.64 11.03
N MET A 236 -7.72 0.08 9.96
CA MET A 236 -7.28 0.38 8.61
C MET A 236 -8.34 1.19 7.87
N ILE A 237 -7.95 2.35 7.33
CA ILE A 237 -8.82 3.13 6.46
C ILE A 237 -8.82 2.45 5.08
N ALA A 238 -9.93 1.78 4.78
CA ALA A 238 -10.08 1.04 3.52
C ALA A 238 -10.40 1.96 2.33
N LYS A 239 -11.03 3.12 2.56
CA LYS A 239 -11.45 4.06 1.52
C LYS A 239 -11.29 5.51 1.97
N ASN A 240 -10.69 6.34 1.12
CA ASN A 240 -10.59 7.77 1.41
C ASN A 240 -11.97 8.44 1.35
N ASN A 241 -12.26 9.28 2.35
CA ASN A 241 -13.44 10.13 2.37
C ASN A 241 -13.02 11.60 2.32
N TYR A 242 -12.99 12.17 1.13
CA TYR A 242 -12.55 13.55 0.89
C TYR A 242 -13.55 14.61 1.40
N TYR A 243 -14.84 14.25 1.55
CA TYR A 243 -15.85 15.15 2.09
C TYR A 243 -15.48 15.67 3.49
N TRP A 244 -15.02 14.78 4.35
CA TRP A 244 -14.63 15.14 5.71
C TRP A 244 -13.34 15.95 5.77
N THR A 245 -12.38 15.69 4.88
CA THR A 245 -11.12 16.45 4.84
C THR A 245 -11.33 17.89 4.44
N GLU A 246 -12.28 18.19 3.56
CA GLU A 246 -12.58 19.57 3.18
C GLU A 246 -13.45 20.29 4.23
N LYS A 247 -14.52 19.64 4.70
CA LYS A 247 -15.44 20.24 5.67
C LYS A 247 -14.76 20.51 7.03
N TYR A 248 -13.82 19.67 7.41
CA TYR A 248 -13.12 19.76 8.69
C TYR A 248 -11.61 19.92 8.54
N LYS A 249 -11.18 20.60 7.50
CA LYS A 249 -9.77 20.76 7.11
C LYS A 249 -8.89 21.21 8.27
N GLU A 250 -9.36 22.15 9.10
CA GLU A 250 -8.63 22.63 10.26
C GLU A 250 -8.55 21.56 11.36
N MET A 251 -9.63 20.85 11.62
CA MET A 251 -9.66 19.76 12.60
C MET A 251 -8.72 18.62 12.19
N VAL A 252 -8.75 18.22 10.92
CA VAL A 252 -7.83 17.20 10.37
C VAL A 252 -6.38 17.68 10.46
N ARG A 253 -6.11 18.96 10.19
CA ARG A 253 -4.76 19.55 10.33
C ARG A 253 -4.26 19.47 11.77
N VAL A 254 -5.10 19.84 12.74
CA VAL A 254 -4.77 19.78 14.17
C VAL A 254 -4.54 18.32 14.60
N MET A 255 -5.37 17.39 14.15
CA MET A 255 -5.19 15.97 14.42
C MET A 255 -3.87 15.44 13.85
N CYS A 256 -3.56 15.72 12.58
CA CYS A 256 -2.30 15.31 11.96
C CYS A 256 -1.08 15.88 12.70
N GLN A 257 -1.14 17.14 13.13
CA GLN A 257 -0.07 17.77 13.91
C GLN A 257 0.12 17.13 15.29
N HIS A 258 -0.98 16.86 16.04
CA HIS A 258 -0.92 16.23 17.36
C HIS A 258 -0.41 14.80 17.32
N LEU A 259 -0.74 14.06 16.26
CA LEU A 259 -0.38 12.66 16.10
C LEU A 259 0.91 12.46 15.30
N GLN A 260 1.60 13.55 14.92
CA GLN A 260 2.79 13.53 14.05
C GLN A 260 2.57 12.74 12.75
N LEU A 261 1.37 12.85 12.17
CA LEU A 261 0.98 12.09 11.01
C LEU A 261 1.01 12.96 9.75
N ASP A 262 1.76 12.52 8.74
CA ASP A 262 1.75 13.14 7.42
C ASP A 262 0.57 12.69 6.55
N SER A 263 -0.14 11.63 6.93
CA SER A 263 -1.32 11.12 6.24
C SER A 263 -2.06 10.12 7.12
N LEU A 264 -3.36 9.93 6.85
CA LEU A 264 -4.19 8.93 7.50
C LEU A 264 -3.58 7.54 7.36
N GLN A 265 -3.03 7.04 8.44
CA GLN A 265 -2.41 5.73 8.54
C GLN A 265 -3.06 4.92 9.65
N PHE A 266 -2.66 3.66 9.77
CA PHE A 266 -3.07 2.79 10.87
C PHE A 266 -2.87 3.49 12.22
N GLN A 267 -3.93 3.59 13.01
CA GLN A 267 -3.88 4.25 14.30
C GLN A 267 -4.61 3.43 15.36
N ARG A 268 -4.13 3.57 16.58
CA ARG A 268 -4.88 3.08 17.73
C ARG A 268 -6.06 4.01 17.99
N LEU A 269 -7.23 3.45 18.27
CA LEU A 269 -8.44 4.20 18.54
C LEU A 269 -8.26 5.20 19.69
N ASP A 270 -7.43 4.86 20.69
CA ASP A 270 -7.13 5.75 21.83
C ASP A 270 -6.40 7.03 21.43
N ASP A 271 -5.50 6.95 20.45
CA ASP A 271 -4.77 8.12 19.99
C ASP A 271 -5.70 9.07 19.21
N LEU A 272 -6.62 8.49 18.43
CA LEU A 272 -7.70 9.23 17.77
C LEU A 272 -8.63 9.92 18.78
N VAL A 273 -9.10 9.19 19.80
CA VAL A 273 -9.97 9.72 20.86
C VAL A 273 -9.29 10.86 21.61
N LYS A 274 -8.02 10.69 22.00
CA LYS A 274 -7.24 11.72 22.71
C LYS A 274 -7.02 12.97 21.84
N ALA A 275 -6.76 12.80 20.55
CA ALA A 275 -6.50 13.92 19.65
C ALA A 275 -7.74 14.75 19.32
N ILE A 276 -8.89 14.10 19.21
CA ILE A 276 -10.15 14.78 18.85
C ILE A 276 -10.84 15.38 20.10
N GLY A 277 -10.52 14.88 21.29
CA GLY A 277 -11.17 15.31 22.54
C GLY A 277 -12.66 14.98 22.61
N LEU A 278 -13.14 14.08 21.74
CA LEU A 278 -14.52 13.62 21.70
C LEU A 278 -14.68 12.34 22.53
N PRO A 279 -15.83 12.15 23.20
CA PRO A 279 -16.14 10.89 23.84
C PRO A 279 -16.11 9.73 22.83
N LYS A 280 -15.62 8.58 23.30
CA LYS A 280 -15.46 7.37 22.47
C LYS A 280 -16.76 6.99 21.73
N GLU A 281 -17.91 7.15 22.39
CA GLU A 281 -19.25 6.86 21.87
C GLU A 281 -19.63 7.77 20.67
N GLN A 282 -19.16 9.03 20.68
CA GLN A 282 -19.42 9.96 19.56
C GLN A 282 -18.56 9.67 18.33
N LEU A 283 -17.36 9.12 18.52
CA LEU A 283 -16.53 8.69 17.41
C LEU A 283 -17.11 7.46 16.71
N CYS A 284 -17.60 6.50 17.48
CA CYS A 284 -18.24 5.31 16.95
C CYS A 284 -19.46 5.66 16.09
N THR A 285 -20.38 6.49 16.58
CA THR A 285 -21.57 6.91 15.82
C THR A 285 -21.21 7.64 14.50
N HIS A 286 -20.19 8.51 14.51
CA HIS A 286 -19.78 9.24 13.29
C HIS A 286 -19.04 8.37 12.27
N CYS A 287 -18.32 7.33 12.70
CA CYS A 287 -17.65 6.40 11.80
C CYS A 287 -18.62 5.34 11.22
N TRP A 288 -19.67 4.98 11.97
CA TRP A 288 -20.57 3.88 11.63
C TRP A 288 -21.81 4.29 10.83
N ASP A 289 -22.31 5.53 10.97
CA ASP A 289 -23.46 5.99 10.17
C ASP A 289 -23.18 6.00 8.65
N ASN A 290 -21.93 5.77 8.24
CA ASN A 290 -21.55 5.61 6.83
C ASN A 290 -21.24 4.14 6.44
N SER A 291 -21.48 3.16 7.32
CA SER A 291 -21.26 1.73 7.01
C SER A 291 -22.25 1.15 5.99
N SER A 292 -23.35 1.84 5.71
CA SER A 292 -24.31 1.47 4.66
C SER A 292 -23.77 1.54 3.21
N TYR A 293 -22.49 1.91 3.05
CA TYR A 293 -21.78 1.91 1.74
C TYR A 293 -20.69 0.83 1.65
N MET A 294 -20.72 -0.17 2.54
CA MET A 294 -19.75 -1.28 2.55
C MET A 294 -20.36 -2.61 2.07
N GLU A 295 -21.37 -2.58 1.19
CA GLU A 295 -21.79 -3.72 0.37
C GLU A 295 -21.20 -3.64 -1.04
#